data_130fe8b6344aec0314715b648070cff3
#
_entry.id   130fe8b6344aec0314715b648070cff3
#
_cell.length_a   1.000
_cell.length_b   1.000
_cell.length_c   1.000
_cell.angle_alpha   90.00
_cell.angle_beta   90.00
_cell.angle_gamma   90.00
#
_symmetry.space_group_name_H-M   'P 1'
#
loop_
_entity.id
_entity.type
_entity.pdbx_description
1 polymer ?
#
loop_
_entity_poly.entity_id
_entity_poly.type
_entity_poly.pdbx_seq_one_letter_code
_entity_poly.pdbx_strand_id
1 'polypeptide(L)'
;MRNRTLLTILVCALLATACGGGGDDAEDANADVEATTTTAAADGEESADTESTPTSTVDPGLAPPTTRGPAPELDVDQVGEVGPIGVLSGEPAYRGVLGQLDADRNIVPAAALPPAAADAGVAPLTGLTLDDPTVADRPAIVAKIDNTDRGRPQEALSQADIVFETEIEGGFTRLVGVWHSQTPEILGPVRSGRTTDIGVFSSFNTPIFVWSGANRVHRALIRRYEMVDLGAATRSEYERAADRPGTYDLMTDPSVLWDIADGGDGGAPPTHFEYRDDTIGLPATATPVNAIRIDYASVGIDWAWDAVAGGFARTQGGTPHVDADDVQVVAANVVVAEVNRTSTGMVDTVGSPVTEQVFVGSGRGYVFTDGHVVEVVWTKPSLSSVPTWTTPDGVPVALMPGQTWIELTPPGSTSFS
;
A
#
# COMPACT_ATOMS: atom_id res chain seq x y z
N MET A 1 49.63 -13.11 21.98
CA MET A 1 50.32 -13.93 20.95
C MET A 1 49.34 -14.92 20.38
N ARG A 2 48.99 -14.72 19.14
CA ARG A 2 48.50 -15.64 18.09
C ARG A 2 47.49 -14.95 17.17
N ASN A 3 48.05 -14.50 16.14
CA ASN A 3 47.86 -14.65 14.69
C ASN A 3 46.44 -14.42 14.16
N ARG A 4 46.38 -13.22 13.52
CA ARG A 4 45.36 -12.88 12.49
C ARG A 4 45.89 -13.45 11.16
N THR A 5 45.05 -14.21 10.45
CA THR A 5 45.27 -14.61 9.08
C THR A 5 44.37 -13.77 8.21
N LEU A 6 44.91 -12.83 7.43
CA LEU A 6 44.24 -12.14 6.34
C LEU A 6 44.12 -13.10 5.16
N LEU A 7 42.91 -13.23 4.64
CA LEU A 7 42.64 -13.90 3.35
C LEU A 7 42.46 -12.81 2.28
N THR A 8 43.48 -12.65 1.45
CA THR A 8 43.47 -11.76 0.28
C THR A 8 42.88 -12.51 -0.91
N ILE A 9 41.73 -12.03 -1.44
CA ILE A 9 41.15 -12.54 -2.67
C ILE A 9 41.68 -11.73 -3.84
N LEU A 10 42.36 -12.42 -4.75
CA LEU A 10 42.99 -11.92 -5.97
C LEU A 10 41.93 -11.92 -7.09
N VAL A 11 41.61 -10.74 -7.63
CA VAL A 11 40.78 -10.58 -8.81
C VAL A 11 41.70 -10.62 -10.04
N CYS A 12 41.57 -11.65 -10.88
CA CYS A 12 42.22 -11.72 -12.20
C CYS A 12 41.33 -10.98 -13.23
N ALA A 13 41.86 -9.86 -13.75
CA ALA A 13 41.33 -9.22 -14.95
C ALA A 13 41.99 -9.89 -16.19
N LEU A 14 41.16 -10.42 -17.09
CA LEU A 14 41.59 -10.87 -18.43
C LEU A 14 41.34 -9.73 -19.42
N LEU A 15 42.44 -9.15 -19.91
CA LEU A 15 42.48 -8.30 -21.09
C LEU A 15 42.65 -9.18 -22.33
N ALA A 16 41.73 -9.09 -23.26
CA ALA A 16 41.91 -9.61 -24.61
C ALA A 16 42.02 -8.45 -25.60
N THR A 17 43.23 -8.25 -26.10
CA THR A 17 43.58 -7.38 -27.21
C THR A 17 43.37 -8.13 -28.54
N ALA A 18 42.67 -7.53 -29.50
CA ALA A 18 42.78 -7.88 -30.89
C ALA A 18 42.80 -6.63 -31.76
N CYS A 19 43.91 -6.46 -32.47
CA CYS A 19 44.21 -5.42 -33.48
C CYS A 19 43.67 -5.79 -34.87
N GLY A 20 43.50 -4.74 -35.69
CA GLY A 20 43.57 -4.71 -37.15
C GLY A 20 42.23 -4.38 -37.80
N GLY A 21 42.11 -3.36 -38.57
CA GLY A 21 42.83 -2.54 -39.44
C GLY A 21 41.91 -2.06 -40.54
N GLY A 22 41.93 -0.76 -40.81
CA GLY A 22 41.96 -0.19 -42.16
C GLY A 22 40.67 0.16 -42.90
N GLY A 23 40.60 1.45 -43.30
CA GLY A 23 40.04 1.91 -44.56
C GLY A 23 38.81 2.78 -44.48
N ASP A 24 39.01 4.01 -44.40
CA ASP A 24 38.76 5.18 -45.28
C ASP A 24 37.35 5.40 -45.85
N ASP A 25 37.01 6.67 -45.76
CA ASP A 25 36.29 7.60 -46.64
C ASP A 25 34.78 7.75 -46.56
N ALA A 26 34.46 8.93 -46.10
CA ALA A 26 33.79 10.05 -46.75
C ALA A 26 32.26 10.23 -46.67
N GLU A 27 31.96 11.44 -46.25
CA GLU A 27 30.96 12.43 -46.71
C GLU A 27 29.52 12.38 -46.20
N ASP A 28 29.29 13.40 -45.42
CA ASP A 28 28.27 14.45 -45.48
C ASP A 28 26.89 14.15 -46.07
N ALA A 29 25.87 14.35 -45.26
CA ALA A 29 24.68 15.10 -45.69
C ALA A 29 23.86 15.55 -44.47
N ASN A 30 24.08 16.79 -44.15
CA ASN A 30 23.22 17.70 -43.40
C ASN A 30 21.95 17.96 -44.20
N ALA A 31 20.77 17.87 -43.60
CA ALA A 31 19.54 18.42 -44.15
C ALA A 31 18.70 19.04 -43.04
N ASP A 32 18.93 20.33 -42.86
CA ASP A 32 18.02 21.29 -42.23
C ASP A 32 16.69 21.34 -42.99
N VAL A 33 15.58 21.31 -42.25
CA VAL A 33 14.28 21.71 -42.74
C VAL A 33 13.82 22.93 -41.95
N GLU A 34 14.01 24.07 -42.56
CA GLU A 34 13.50 25.36 -42.12
C GLU A 34 11.98 25.42 -42.14
N ALA A 35 11.44 26.01 -41.10
CA ALA A 35 10.04 26.46 -41.02
C ALA A 35 9.84 27.72 -41.88
N THR A 36 8.98 27.64 -42.88
CA THR A 36 8.52 28.81 -43.65
C THR A 36 7.26 29.38 -43.04
N THR A 37 7.42 30.52 -42.41
CA THR A 37 6.33 31.47 -42.09
C THR A 37 5.97 32.24 -43.38
N THR A 38 4.69 32.18 -43.74
CA THR A 38 4.15 33.07 -44.77
C THR A 38 3.10 33.99 -44.16
N THR A 39 3.46 35.25 -43.99
CA THR A 39 2.57 36.37 -43.75
C THR A 39 2.02 36.85 -45.10
N ALA A 40 0.70 37.00 -45.22
CA ALA A 40 0.08 37.84 -46.20
C ALA A 40 -1.05 38.63 -45.54
N ALA A 41 -0.98 39.95 -45.71
CA ALA A 41 -1.92 40.92 -45.19
C ALA A 41 -2.95 41.31 -46.27
N ALA A 42 -4.11 41.75 -45.74
CA ALA A 42 -5.03 42.80 -46.18
C ALA A 42 -5.87 42.60 -47.44
N ASP A 43 -7.12 42.74 -47.35
CA ASP A 43 -8.08 43.81 -47.54
C ASP A 43 -9.47 43.29 -47.87
N GLY A 44 -10.42 43.79 -47.12
CA GLY A 44 -11.72 44.37 -47.42
C GLY A 44 -12.73 43.57 -48.25
N GLU A 45 -13.85 43.25 -47.64
CA GLU A 45 -15.16 43.80 -47.93
C GLU A 45 -16.27 43.02 -47.23
N GLU A 46 -17.17 43.77 -46.69
CA GLU A 46 -18.40 43.47 -46.00
C GLU A 46 -19.42 42.79 -46.93
N SER A 47 -19.95 41.62 -46.56
CA SER A 47 -21.30 41.22 -46.93
C SER A 47 -21.87 40.27 -45.91
N ALA A 48 -23.00 40.71 -45.37
CA ALA A 48 -23.85 39.96 -44.47
C ALA A 48 -24.43 38.71 -45.15
N ASP A 49 -24.23 37.55 -44.55
CA ASP A 49 -25.12 36.42 -44.77
C ASP A 49 -25.27 35.59 -43.51
N THR A 50 -26.50 35.48 -43.16
CA THR A 50 -27.24 34.70 -42.18
C THR A 50 -26.55 33.45 -41.68
N GLU A 51 -26.20 33.53 -40.42
CA GLU A 51 -25.77 32.44 -39.58
C GLU A 51 -26.96 31.50 -39.24
N SER A 52 -26.99 30.36 -39.85
CA SER A 52 -27.89 29.27 -39.44
C SER A 52 -27.26 28.50 -38.29
N THR A 53 -27.62 28.85 -37.08
CA THR A 53 -27.34 28.10 -35.85
C THR A 53 -27.98 26.70 -35.92
N PRO A 54 -27.27 25.61 -35.68
CA PRO A 54 -27.91 24.32 -35.50
C PRO A 54 -28.70 24.36 -34.21
N THR A 55 -30.03 24.30 -34.33
CA THR A 55 -30.96 24.15 -33.21
C THR A 55 -30.71 22.81 -32.59
N SER A 56 -29.98 22.76 -31.46
CA SER A 56 -29.94 21.63 -30.58
C SER A 56 -31.34 21.48 -29.94
N THR A 57 -32.06 20.47 -30.36
CA THR A 57 -33.30 20.05 -29.70
C THR A 57 -32.96 19.50 -28.32
N VAL A 58 -32.97 20.37 -27.31
CA VAL A 58 -32.92 19.96 -25.91
C VAL A 58 -34.24 19.30 -25.59
N ASP A 59 -34.19 18.04 -25.16
CA ASP A 59 -35.35 17.29 -24.64
C ASP A 59 -35.97 18.08 -23.46
N PRO A 60 -37.23 18.48 -23.51
CA PRO A 60 -37.84 19.31 -22.46
C PRO A 60 -38.02 18.59 -21.12
N GLY A 61 -37.54 17.36 -20.97
CA GLY A 61 -37.59 16.58 -19.74
C GLY A 61 -36.33 16.59 -18.89
N LEU A 62 -35.21 17.11 -19.41
CA LEU A 62 -33.98 17.25 -18.57
C LEU A 62 -33.92 18.68 -18.02
N ALA A 63 -34.07 18.81 -16.71
CA ALA A 63 -33.73 20.03 -16.02
C ALA A 63 -32.27 20.41 -16.32
N PRO A 64 -31.94 21.70 -16.56
CA PRO A 64 -30.56 22.12 -16.78
C PRO A 64 -29.70 21.66 -15.60
N PRO A 65 -28.43 21.27 -15.80
CA PRO A 65 -27.56 20.89 -14.71
C PRO A 65 -27.51 22.06 -13.74
N THR A 66 -28.14 21.90 -12.60
CA THR A 66 -28.04 22.86 -11.50
C THR A 66 -26.56 23.02 -11.22
N THR A 67 -26.07 24.24 -11.27
CA THR A 67 -24.76 24.62 -10.78
C THR A 67 -24.61 23.95 -9.40
N ARG A 68 -23.74 22.93 -9.34
CA ARG A 68 -23.52 22.11 -8.15
C ARG A 68 -23.10 23.06 -7.04
N GLY A 69 -24.00 23.29 -6.09
CA GLY A 69 -23.66 23.97 -4.83
C GLY A 69 -22.48 23.24 -4.20
N PRO A 70 -21.76 23.88 -3.28
CA PRO A 70 -20.69 23.20 -2.56
C PRO A 70 -21.25 21.88 -2.07
N ALA A 71 -20.47 20.78 -2.27
CA ALA A 71 -20.88 19.43 -1.84
C ALA A 71 -21.43 19.53 -0.41
N PRO A 72 -22.62 18.98 -0.13
CA PRO A 72 -23.20 19.10 1.19
C PRO A 72 -22.13 18.70 2.20
N GLU A 73 -21.89 19.55 3.18
CA GLU A 73 -21.03 19.22 4.31
C GLU A 73 -21.66 18.03 4.98
N LEU A 74 -21.13 16.83 4.69
CA LEU A 74 -21.52 15.63 5.41
C LEU A 74 -21.17 15.89 6.87
N ASP A 75 -22.20 16.10 7.66
CA ASP A 75 -22.06 16.16 9.10
C ASP A 75 -21.49 14.82 9.53
N VAL A 76 -20.28 14.87 10.10
CA VAL A 76 -19.64 13.65 10.63
C VAL A 76 -20.60 12.95 11.59
N ASP A 77 -21.46 13.74 12.20
CA ASP A 77 -22.48 13.27 13.11
C ASP A 77 -23.66 12.55 12.41
N GLN A 78 -23.89 12.74 11.15
CA GLN A 78 -24.90 12.01 10.37
C GLN A 78 -24.35 10.71 9.75
N VAL A 79 -23.05 10.52 9.69
CA VAL A 79 -22.44 9.31 9.14
C VAL A 79 -22.83 8.04 9.92
N GLY A 80 -23.17 8.18 11.21
CA GLY A 80 -23.71 7.09 12.04
C GLY A 80 -25.17 6.73 11.78
N GLU A 81 -25.93 7.59 11.08
CA GLU A 81 -27.34 7.33 10.72
C GLU A 81 -27.50 6.72 9.32
N VAL A 82 -26.43 6.66 8.53
CA VAL A 82 -26.43 5.90 7.28
C VAL A 82 -26.60 4.44 7.66
N GLY A 83 -27.78 3.90 7.42
CA GLY A 83 -28.15 2.52 7.72
C GLY A 83 -27.14 1.51 7.18
N PRO A 84 -27.26 0.23 7.55
CA PRO A 84 -26.28 -0.80 7.21
C PRO A 84 -26.02 -0.78 5.72
N ILE A 85 -24.82 -0.38 5.34
CA ILE A 85 -24.39 -0.31 3.95
C ILE A 85 -24.17 -1.75 3.49
N GLY A 86 -25.09 -2.25 2.66
CA GLY A 86 -24.95 -3.52 1.95
C GLY A 86 -25.03 -4.75 2.85
N VAL A 87 -26.23 -5.11 3.28
CA VAL A 87 -26.51 -6.48 3.75
C VAL A 87 -26.60 -7.37 2.52
N LEU A 88 -25.55 -8.12 2.25
CA LEU A 88 -25.69 -9.32 1.43
C LEU A 88 -26.52 -10.31 2.24
N SER A 89 -27.67 -10.70 1.73
CA SER A 89 -28.63 -11.56 2.41
C SER A 89 -27.98 -12.90 2.80
N GLY A 90 -27.88 -13.15 4.11
CA GLY A 90 -27.53 -14.45 4.68
C GLY A 90 -26.22 -14.56 5.46
N GLU A 91 -25.33 -13.56 5.39
CA GLU A 91 -24.10 -13.49 6.17
C GLU A 91 -24.28 -12.55 7.38
N PRO A 92 -23.56 -12.76 8.49
CA PRO A 92 -23.51 -11.78 9.57
C PRO A 92 -23.09 -10.44 8.97
N ALA A 93 -23.88 -9.40 9.22
CA ALA A 93 -23.72 -8.10 8.60
C ALA A 93 -22.28 -7.61 8.74
N TYR A 94 -21.52 -7.68 7.66
CA TYR A 94 -20.22 -7.02 7.56
C TYR A 94 -20.47 -5.53 7.60
N ARG A 95 -20.04 -4.94 8.68
CA ARG A 95 -20.06 -3.49 8.83
C ARG A 95 -18.63 -3.02 8.67
N GLY A 96 -18.36 -2.17 7.69
CA GLY A 96 -17.12 -1.43 7.62
C GLY A 96 -16.88 -0.61 8.90
N VAL A 97 -15.85 0.22 8.91
CA VAL A 97 -15.50 1.06 10.06
C VAL A 97 -16.68 1.83 10.63
N LEU A 98 -17.57 2.35 9.78
CA LEU A 98 -18.78 3.05 10.20
C LEU A 98 -19.74 2.19 11.02
N GLY A 99 -19.79 0.90 10.77
CA GLY A 99 -20.61 -0.05 11.53
C GLY A 99 -20.00 -0.48 12.86
N GLN A 100 -18.77 -0.07 13.19
CA GLN A 100 -18.10 -0.35 14.45
C GLN A 100 -18.38 0.75 15.50
N LEU A 101 -19.09 1.84 15.14
CA LEU A 101 -19.49 2.89 16.08
C LEU A 101 -20.75 2.45 16.84
N ASP A 102 -20.79 2.73 18.15
CA ASP A 102 -22.00 2.57 18.97
C ASP A 102 -23.06 3.65 18.66
N ALA A 103 -24.22 3.58 19.33
CA ALA A 103 -25.30 4.56 19.16
C ALA A 103 -24.88 6.00 19.50
N ASP A 104 -23.91 6.17 20.38
CA ASP A 104 -23.35 7.47 20.79
C ASP A 104 -22.14 7.85 19.92
N ARG A 105 -21.81 7.02 18.90
CA ARG A 105 -20.72 7.22 17.95
C ARG A 105 -19.32 7.17 18.57
N ASN A 106 -19.20 6.53 19.69
CA ASN A 106 -17.93 6.13 20.24
C ASN A 106 -17.46 4.83 19.56
N ILE A 107 -16.15 4.67 19.48
CA ILE A 107 -15.56 3.39 19.06
C ILE A 107 -15.98 2.36 20.10
N VAL A 108 -16.61 1.27 19.65
CA VAL A 108 -16.85 0.12 20.54
C VAL A 108 -15.50 -0.53 20.79
N PRO A 109 -14.93 -0.43 22.02
CA PRO A 109 -13.67 -1.09 22.30
C PRO A 109 -13.88 -2.59 22.12
N ALA A 110 -13.11 -3.20 21.24
CA ALA A 110 -12.96 -4.64 21.31
C ALA A 110 -12.30 -4.98 22.64
N ALA A 111 -12.72 -6.07 23.25
CA ALA A 111 -11.93 -6.65 24.33
C ALA A 111 -10.56 -6.97 23.74
N ALA A 112 -9.58 -6.10 24.00
CA ALA A 112 -8.23 -6.31 23.53
C ALA A 112 -7.74 -7.63 24.12
N LEU A 113 -7.47 -8.60 23.27
CA LEU A 113 -6.60 -9.69 23.67
C LEU A 113 -5.25 -9.04 23.98
N PRO A 114 -4.67 -9.29 25.16
CA PRO A 114 -3.33 -8.79 25.41
C PRO A 114 -2.44 -9.25 24.26
N PRO A 115 -1.62 -8.35 23.68
CA PRO A 115 -0.68 -8.75 22.65
C PRO A 115 0.17 -9.88 23.21
N ALA A 116 0.38 -10.93 22.42
CA ALA A 116 1.41 -11.91 22.74
C ALA A 116 2.72 -11.13 22.81
N ALA A 117 3.41 -11.20 23.96
CA ALA A 117 4.72 -10.58 24.08
C ALA A 117 5.65 -11.24 23.06
N ALA A 118 6.34 -10.43 22.27
CA ALA A 118 7.42 -10.93 21.42
C ALA A 118 8.52 -11.52 22.33
N ASP A 119 9.15 -12.60 21.89
CA ASP A 119 10.33 -13.11 22.55
C ASP A 119 11.41 -12.04 22.61
N ALA A 120 12.10 -11.92 23.74
CA ALA A 120 13.10 -10.88 23.92
C ALA A 120 14.18 -10.97 22.82
N GLY A 121 14.37 -9.88 22.08
CA GLY A 121 15.34 -9.78 20.99
C GLY A 121 14.86 -10.32 19.64
N VAL A 122 13.57 -10.63 19.49
CA VAL A 122 12.95 -10.99 18.21
C VAL A 122 11.99 -9.89 17.77
N ALA A 123 12.07 -9.51 16.50
CA ALA A 123 11.16 -8.51 15.90
C ALA A 123 9.73 -9.06 15.82
N PRO A 124 8.74 -8.40 16.45
CA PRO A 124 7.37 -8.92 16.54
C PRO A 124 6.65 -9.01 15.19
N LEU A 125 7.14 -8.26 14.18
CA LEU A 125 6.49 -8.18 12.87
C LEU A 125 7.19 -8.99 11.78
N THR A 126 8.40 -9.51 12.04
CA THR A 126 9.16 -10.30 11.07
C THR A 126 9.66 -11.63 11.61
N GLY A 127 9.69 -11.85 12.92
CA GLY A 127 10.30 -13.02 13.52
C GLY A 127 11.82 -13.09 13.41
N LEU A 128 12.47 -12.04 12.90
CA LEU A 128 13.92 -11.96 12.79
C LEU A 128 14.56 -11.47 14.10
N THR A 129 15.80 -11.87 14.35
CA THR A 129 16.57 -11.36 15.49
C THR A 129 16.85 -9.88 15.29
N LEU A 130 16.62 -9.07 16.32
CA LEU A 130 16.95 -7.64 16.34
C LEU A 130 18.41 -7.45 16.70
N ASP A 131 19.11 -6.59 15.94
CA ASP A 131 20.48 -6.17 16.28
C ASP A 131 20.49 -5.33 17.56
N ASP A 132 19.46 -4.48 17.75
CA ASP A 132 19.20 -3.71 18.95
C ASP A 132 17.84 -4.14 19.56
N PRO A 133 17.84 -4.88 20.67
CA PRO A 133 16.60 -5.32 21.31
C PRO A 133 15.68 -4.18 21.79
N THR A 134 16.21 -2.97 22.03
CA THR A 134 15.41 -1.82 22.48
C THR A 134 14.43 -1.34 21.42
N VAL A 135 14.69 -1.66 20.16
CA VAL A 135 13.78 -1.37 19.03
C VAL A 135 12.42 -2.08 19.21
N ALA A 136 12.39 -3.20 19.91
CA ALA A 136 11.15 -3.94 20.16
C ALA A 136 10.09 -3.13 20.93
N ASP A 137 10.51 -2.16 21.73
CA ASP A 137 9.63 -1.39 22.63
C ASP A 137 9.02 -0.14 21.97
N ARG A 138 9.54 0.28 20.79
CA ARG A 138 9.05 1.47 20.11
C ARG A 138 7.71 1.21 19.38
N PRO A 139 6.88 2.26 19.14
CA PRO A 139 5.70 2.10 18.31
C PRO A 139 6.09 1.84 16.84
N ALA A 140 5.28 1.06 16.12
CA ALA A 140 5.45 0.89 14.69
C ALA A 140 5.07 2.19 13.95
N ILE A 141 5.79 2.53 12.86
CA ILE A 141 5.35 3.50 11.87
C ILE A 141 4.47 2.77 10.85
N VAL A 142 3.25 3.25 10.68
CA VAL A 142 2.31 2.81 9.64
C VAL A 142 2.11 3.95 8.65
N ALA A 143 2.63 3.80 7.44
CA ALA A 143 2.63 4.89 6.46
C ALA A 143 1.80 4.54 5.22
N LYS A 144 0.95 5.49 4.80
CA LYS A 144 0.22 5.39 3.52
C LYS A 144 1.11 5.82 2.37
N ILE A 145 1.42 4.90 1.47
CA ILE A 145 2.38 5.06 0.37
C ILE A 145 1.68 4.97 -0.99
N ASP A 146 2.13 5.76 -1.95
CA ASP A 146 1.62 5.71 -3.33
C ASP A 146 2.07 4.42 -4.03
N ASN A 147 1.20 3.87 -4.90
CA ASN A 147 1.52 2.72 -5.73
C ASN A 147 1.20 2.92 -7.21
N THR A 148 1.00 4.17 -7.63
CA THR A 148 0.86 4.49 -9.05
C THR A 148 2.21 4.51 -9.77
N ASP A 149 2.20 4.45 -11.10
CA ASP A 149 3.44 4.53 -11.91
C ASP A 149 4.28 5.79 -11.64
N ARG A 150 3.63 6.89 -11.25
CA ARG A 150 4.32 8.16 -10.91
C ARG A 150 4.86 8.19 -9.48
N GLY A 151 4.31 7.36 -8.60
CA GLY A 151 4.76 7.22 -7.22
C GLY A 151 5.87 6.19 -7.04
N ARG A 152 6.12 5.39 -8.07
CA ARG A 152 7.21 4.42 -8.08
C ARG A 152 8.47 5.00 -8.71
N PRO A 153 9.67 4.57 -8.28
CA PRO A 153 9.95 3.67 -7.15
C PRO A 153 9.63 4.34 -5.80
N GLN A 154 9.21 3.54 -4.81
CA GLN A 154 8.99 4.01 -3.46
C GLN A 154 10.30 3.97 -2.65
N GLU A 155 10.39 4.83 -1.63
CA GLU A 155 11.50 4.83 -0.70
C GLU A 155 11.32 3.77 0.38
N ALA A 156 12.36 2.98 0.64
CA ALA A 156 12.48 2.02 1.74
C ALA A 156 11.40 0.93 1.83
N LEU A 157 10.73 0.60 0.73
CA LEU A 157 9.69 -0.42 0.73
C LEU A 157 10.24 -1.81 1.04
N SER A 158 11.45 -2.11 0.59
CA SER A 158 12.18 -3.34 0.90
C SER A 158 12.58 -3.48 2.37
N GLN A 159 12.57 -2.37 3.13
CA GLN A 159 12.90 -2.33 4.56
C GLN A 159 11.65 -2.36 5.46
N ALA A 160 10.44 -2.40 4.89
CA ALA A 160 9.22 -2.55 5.66
C ALA A 160 9.12 -3.96 6.26
N ASP A 161 8.61 -4.06 7.49
CA ASP A 161 8.34 -5.35 8.13
C ASP A 161 7.11 -6.02 7.52
N ILE A 162 6.03 -5.24 7.34
CA ILE A 162 4.78 -5.67 6.72
C ILE A 162 4.36 -4.62 5.68
N VAL A 163 3.84 -5.05 4.55
CA VAL A 163 3.21 -4.17 3.57
C VAL A 163 1.80 -4.68 3.27
N PHE A 164 0.79 -3.82 3.44
CA PHE A 164 -0.55 -4.10 2.96
C PHE A 164 -0.78 -3.43 1.61
N GLU A 165 -1.37 -4.15 0.68
CA GLU A 165 -1.88 -3.56 -0.55
C GLU A 165 -3.40 -3.43 -0.47
N THR A 166 -3.87 -2.19 -0.64
CA THR A 166 -5.30 -1.85 -0.52
C THR A 166 -5.81 -1.20 -1.78
N GLU A 167 -6.96 -1.64 -2.27
CA GLU A 167 -7.61 -1.02 -3.43
C GLU A 167 -8.28 0.30 -3.02
N ILE A 168 -8.11 1.31 -3.86
CA ILE A 168 -8.71 2.64 -3.71
C ILE A 168 -9.67 2.93 -4.86
N GLU A 169 -10.14 4.18 -4.97
CA GLU A 169 -11.04 4.63 -6.03
C GLU A 169 -10.41 4.41 -7.42
N GLY A 170 -11.22 4.05 -8.39
CA GLY A 170 -10.79 3.79 -9.76
C GLY A 170 -10.10 2.44 -9.97
N GLY A 171 -10.07 1.58 -8.95
CA GLY A 171 -9.45 0.25 -9.04
C GLY A 171 -7.92 0.26 -8.98
N PHE A 172 -7.34 1.41 -8.64
CA PHE A 172 -5.92 1.52 -8.32
C PHE A 172 -5.65 0.98 -6.92
N THR A 173 -4.38 0.73 -6.61
CA THR A 173 -3.96 0.34 -5.27
C THR A 173 -3.10 1.41 -4.61
N ARG A 174 -3.05 1.37 -3.29
CA ARG A 174 -2.07 2.04 -2.45
C ARG A 174 -1.51 1.06 -1.45
N LEU A 175 -0.29 1.35 -1.01
CA LEU A 175 0.36 0.56 0.00
C LEU A 175 0.17 1.18 1.39
N VAL A 176 0.13 0.32 2.39
CA VAL A 176 0.29 0.69 3.79
C VAL A 176 1.49 -0.07 4.30
N GLY A 177 2.64 0.60 4.29
CA GLY A 177 3.88 0.02 4.80
C GLY A 177 3.97 0.17 6.31
N VAL A 178 4.54 -0.82 6.97
CA VAL A 178 4.76 -0.86 8.41
C VAL A 178 6.23 -1.06 8.67
N TRP A 179 6.87 -0.11 9.36
CA TRP A 179 8.28 -0.16 9.74
C TRP A 179 8.38 -0.19 11.26
N HIS A 180 9.15 -1.13 11.75
CA HIS A 180 9.41 -1.29 13.18
C HIS A 180 10.82 -1.80 13.45
N SER A 181 11.25 -2.90 12.81
CA SER A 181 12.55 -3.52 13.07
C SER A 181 13.73 -2.72 12.47
N GLN A 182 13.48 -2.01 11.37
CA GLN A 182 14.50 -1.22 10.66
C GLN A 182 14.19 0.27 10.75
N THR A 183 15.22 1.11 10.55
CA THR A 183 15.12 2.57 10.53
C THR A 183 15.67 3.09 9.20
N PRO A 184 14.85 3.16 8.16
CA PRO A 184 15.26 3.75 6.89
C PRO A 184 15.56 5.25 7.02
N GLU A 185 16.35 5.79 6.09
CA GLU A 185 16.67 7.23 6.09
C GLU A 185 15.48 8.08 5.63
N ILE A 186 14.65 7.55 4.73
CA ILE A 186 13.53 8.28 4.13
C ILE A 186 12.37 7.33 3.81
N LEU A 187 11.14 7.81 3.95
CA LEU A 187 9.90 7.11 3.59
C LEU A 187 9.08 7.91 2.59
N GLY A 188 8.50 7.25 1.62
CA GLY A 188 7.54 7.86 0.71
C GLY A 188 7.41 7.17 -0.65
N PRO A 189 6.64 7.77 -1.58
CA PRO A 189 5.85 9.00 -1.43
C PRO A 189 4.61 8.82 -0.56
N VAL A 190 4.46 9.68 0.44
CA VAL A 190 3.35 9.61 1.39
C VAL A 190 2.04 10.10 0.75
N ARG A 191 0.95 9.37 0.97
CA ARG A 191 -0.36 9.63 0.35
C ARG A 191 -1.51 9.74 1.34
N SER A 192 -2.67 10.11 0.78
CA SER A 192 -3.89 10.31 1.58
C SER A 192 -4.43 8.99 2.11
N GLY A 193 -4.82 9.01 3.38
CA GLY A 193 -5.47 7.91 4.06
C GLY A 193 -6.88 7.64 3.56
N ARG A 194 -7.35 6.44 3.84
CA ARG A 194 -8.70 5.95 3.58
C ARG A 194 -9.25 5.27 4.84
N THR A 195 -10.55 5.08 4.92
CA THR A 195 -11.17 4.37 6.06
C THR A 195 -10.72 2.91 6.15
N THR A 196 -10.38 2.27 5.04
CA THR A 196 -9.75 0.94 5.03
C THR A 196 -8.49 0.88 5.91
N ASP A 197 -7.72 1.96 5.96
CA ASP A 197 -6.46 2.00 6.70
C ASP A 197 -6.68 1.86 8.22
N ILE A 198 -7.86 2.23 8.72
CA ILE A 198 -8.24 2.05 10.13
C ILE A 198 -8.23 0.57 10.49
N GLY A 199 -8.78 -0.29 9.61
CA GLY A 199 -8.75 -1.74 9.80
C GLY A 199 -7.33 -2.32 9.79
N VAL A 200 -6.38 -1.61 9.19
CA VAL A 200 -4.96 -1.99 9.17
C VAL A 200 -4.26 -1.48 10.42
N PHE A 201 -4.18 -0.16 10.61
CA PHE A 201 -3.32 0.41 11.65
C PHE A 201 -3.79 0.12 13.08
N SER A 202 -5.10 -0.07 13.30
CA SER A 202 -5.64 -0.31 14.65
C SER A 202 -5.12 -1.58 15.33
N SER A 203 -4.54 -2.52 14.59
CA SER A 203 -3.94 -3.75 15.15
C SER A 203 -2.50 -3.59 15.64
N PHE A 204 -1.90 -2.39 15.52
CA PHE A 204 -0.50 -2.14 15.86
C PHE A 204 -0.29 -1.40 17.21
N ASN A 205 -1.28 -1.41 18.10
CA ASN A 205 -1.17 -0.86 19.46
C ASN A 205 -0.78 0.64 19.48
N THR A 206 -1.64 1.51 18.98
CA THR A 206 -1.41 2.96 18.90
C THR A 206 -0.15 3.32 18.09
N PRO A 207 -0.08 2.92 16.82
CA PRO A 207 1.10 3.19 15.99
C PRO A 207 1.24 4.66 15.63
N ILE A 208 2.40 5.07 15.15
CA ILE A 208 2.60 6.34 14.47
C ILE A 208 1.96 6.23 13.09
N PHE A 209 0.94 7.03 12.81
CA PHE A 209 0.29 7.03 11.49
C PHE A 209 0.78 8.17 10.62
N VAL A 210 1.40 7.80 9.48
CA VAL A 210 2.05 8.69 8.50
C VAL A 210 1.19 8.76 7.24
N TRP A 211 0.64 9.93 6.97
CA TRP A 211 -0.28 10.14 5.85
C TRP A 211 -0.28 11.60 5.40
N SER A 212 -0.60 11.87 4.13
CA SER A 212 -0.67 13.25 3.63
C SER A 212 -1.96 13.99 3.98
N GLY A 213 -2.85 13.36 4.76
CA GLY A 213 -4.18 13.84 5.06
C GLY A 213 -5.28 13.04 4.34
N ALA A 214 -6.47 13.60 4.25
CA ALA A 214 -7.62 13.06 3.54
C ALA A 214 -8.66 14.15 3.34
N ASN A 215 -9.78 13.86 2.66
CA ASN A 215 -10.93 14.74 2.71
C ASN A 215 -11.43 14.90 4.16
N ARG A 216 -12.25 15.94 4.41
CA ARG A 216 -12.66 16.31 5.77
C ARG A 216 -13.31 15.15 6.53
N VAL A 217 -14.17 14.38 5.87
CA VAL A 217 -14.91 13.28 6.51
C VAL A 217 -14.00 12.12 6.85
N HIS A 218 -13.19 11.64 5.90
CA HIS A 218 -12.23 10.57 6.15
C HIS A 218 -11.25 10.94 7.26
N ARG A 219 -10.73 12.19 7.25
CA ARG A 219 -9.82 12.67 8.29
C ARG A 219 -10.46 12.66 9.68
N ALA A 220 -11.73 13.11 9.79
CA ALA A 220 -12.45 13.09 11.04
C ALA A 220 -12.71 11.68 11.56
N LEU A 221 -13.01 10.73 10.66
CA LEU A 221 -13.20 9.33 11.02
C LEU A 221 -11.88 8.68 11.47
N ILE A 222 -10.81 8.82 10.68
CA ILE A 222 -9.49 8.26 10.98
C ILE A 222 -9.03 8.73 12.37
N ARG A 223 -9.19 10.02 12.69
CA ARG A 223 -8.78 10.62 13.97
C ARG A 223 -9.59 10.19 15.19
N ARG A 224 -10.63 9.37 15.01
CA ARG A 224 -11.37 8.77 16.14
C ARG A 224 -10.70 7.51 16.70
N TYR A 225 -9.72 6.97 15.97
CA TYR A 225 -9.06 5.73 16.36
C TYR A 225 -7.69 6.01 16.96
N GLU A 226 -7.26 5.10 17.84
CA GLU A 226 -6.01 5.26 18.58
C GLU A 226 -4.81 5.15 17.64
N MET A 227 -4.04 6.23 17.59
CA MET A 227 -2.80 6.38 16.83
C MET A 227 -2.04 7.62 17.31
N VAL A 228 -0.76 7.66 17.10
CA VAL A 228 0.03 8.90 17.15
C VAL A 228 -0.07 9.56 15.77
N ASP A 229 -0.95 10.58 15.63
CA ASP A 229 -1.17 11.26 14.34
C ASP A 229 -0.02 12.20 14.00
N LEU A 230 0.93 11.74 13.21
CA LEU A 230 2.03 12.53 12.67
C LEU A 230 1.85 12.83 11.17
N GLY A 231 0.61 13.00 10.71
CA GLY A 231 0.32 13.28 9.31
C GLY A 231 0.79 14.66 8.83
N ALA A 232 1.16 14.76 7.56
CA ALA A 232 1.71 15.95 6.92
C ALA A 232 0.79 17.18 6.94
N ALA A 233 -0.52 17.02 7.14
CA ALA A 233 -1.46 18.14 7.20
C ALA A 233 -1.26 19.05 8.43
N THR A 234 -0.51 18.59 9.43
CA THR A 234 -0.30 19.28 10.71
C THR A 234 1.17 19.34 11.14
N ARG A 235 2.09 18.88 10.30
CA ARG A 235 3.50 18.69 10.63
C ARG A 235 4.43 19.29 9.58
N SER A 236 5.60 19.72 10.01
CA SER A 236 6.66 20.30 9.19
C SER A 236 7.77 19.31 8.84
N GLU A 237 7.72 18.10 9.39
CA GLU A 237 8.74 17.05 9.25
C GLU A 237 8.62 16.27 7.93
N TYR A 238 7.99 16.90 6.94
CA TYR A 238 7.82 16.37 5.60
C TYR A 238 8.50 17.26 4.59
N GLU A 239 9.18 16.64 3.66
CA GLU A 239 9.86 17.31 2.57
C GLU A 239 9.24 16.94 1.23
N ARG A 240 9.46 17.80 0.22
CA ARG A 240 9.05 17.51 -1.16
C ARG A 240 10.29 17.22 -1.98
N ALA A 241 10.38 16.01 -2.51
CA ALA A 241 11.45 15.61 -3.41
C ALA A 241 11.37 16.41 -4.72
N ALA A 242 12.43 17.15 -5.04
CA ALA A 242 12.45 18.09 -6.16
C ALA A 242 12.46 17.39 -7.54
N ASP A 243 12.85 16.14 -7.58
CA ASP A 243 12.95 15.28 -8.77
C ASP A 243 11.65 14.53 -9.08
N ARG A 244 10.64 14.65 -8.21
CA ARG A 244 9.35 13.96 -8.37
C ARG A 244 8.21 14.95 -8.68
N PRO A 245 7.24 14.59 -9.53
CA PRO A 245 6.19 15.50 -9.92
C PRO A 245 5.07 15.63 -8.88
N GLY A 246 4.76 16.87 -8.49
CA GLY A 246 3.51 17.30 -7.88
C GLY A 246 3.12 16.56 -6.61
N THR A 247 2.14 15.69 -6.65
CA THR A 247 1.61 15.01 -5.46
C THR A 247 2.30 13.67 -5.16
N TYR A 248 3.37 13.33 -5.86
CA TYR A 248 4.15 12.09 -5.72
C TYR A 248 5.52 12.33 -5.07
N ASP A 249 5.68 13.46 -4.40
CA ASP A 249 6.93 14.04 -3.95
C ASP A 249 7.05 14.15 -2.42
N LEU A 250 6.03 13.75 -1.66
CA LEU A 250 5.99 13.95 -0.21
C LEU A 250 6.75 12.83 0.52
N MET A 251 7.83 13.19 1.18
CA MET A 251 8.74 12.29 1.90
C MET A 251 8.85 12.68 3.37
N THR A 252 9.32 11.78 4.21
CA THR A 252 9.62 12.04 5.62
C THR A 252 10.76 11.16 6.13
N ASP A 253 11.50 11.66 7.11
CA ASP A 253 12.50 10.91 7.85
C ASP A 253 11.81 10.19 9.04
N PRO A 254 11.79 8.86 9.07
CA PRO A 254 11.13 8.11 10.14
C PRO A 254 11.85 8.25 11.49
N SER A 255 13.14 8.51 11.53
CA SER A 255 13.86 8.68 12.80
C SER A 255 13.35 9.88 13.57
N VAL A 256 13.09 10.99 12.88
CA VAL A 256 12.48 12.19 13.45
C VAL A 256 11.08 11.93 13.99
N LEU A 257 10.31 11.07 13.31
CA LEU A 257 8.96 10.72 13.75
C LEU A 257 8.98 9.88 15.03
N TRP A 258 9.92 8.94 15.15
CA TRP A 258 10.11 8.19 16.41
C TRP A 258 10.56 9.10 17.54
N ASP A 259 11.48 10.04 17.29
CA ASP A 259 11.92 11.02 18.31
C ASP A 259 10.76 11.88 18.83
N ILE A 260 9.83 12.28 17.94
CA ILE A 260 8.63 13.04 18.33
C ILE A 260 7.67 12.18 19.15
N ALA A 261 7.55 10.90 18.83
CA ALA A 261 6.65 9.97 19.50
C ALA A 261 7.23 9.44 20.82
N ASP A 262 8.52 9.66 21.10
CA ASP A 262 9.16 9.20 22.32
C ASP A 262 8.51 9.80 23.57
N GLY A 263 8.13 8.94 24.51
CA GLY A 263 7.36 9.31 25.70
C GLY A 263 5.89 9.67 25.47
N GLY A 264 5.37 9.44 24.25
CA GLY A 264 3.94 9.58 23.92
C GLY A 264 3.11 8.33 24.22
N ASP A 265 1.88 8.32 23.68
CA ASP A 265 0.89 7.24 23.91
C ASP A 265 1.12 6.01 22.99
N GLY A 266 2.12 6.04 22.09
CA GLY A 266 2.44 4.93 21.17
C GLY A 266 2.96 3.71 21.93
N GLY A 267 2.56 2.50 21.50
CA GLY A 267 2.97 1.25 22.11
C GLY A 267 3.64 0.29 21.14
N ALA A 268 4.46 -0.61 21.69
CA ALA A 268 5.07 -1.69 20.91
C ALA A 268 4.00 -2.52 20.18
N PRO A 269 4.19 -2.86 18.90
CA PRO A 269 3.23 -3.65 18.17
C PRO A 269 3.18 -5.09 18.72
N PRO A 270 2.01 -5.72 18.76
CA PRO A 270 1.90 -7.13 19.06
C PRO A 270 2.51 -7.97 17.93
N THR A 271 2.90 -9.20 18.25
CA THR A 271 3.27 -10.19 17.23
C THR A 271 2.07 -10.44 16.30
N HIS A 272 2.27 -10.30 14.98
CA HIS A 272 1.20 -10.41 13.99
C HIS A 272 1.09 -11.81 13.40
N PHE A 273 2.13 -12.62 13.50
CA PHE A 273 2.18 -13.97 12.93
C PHE A 273 2.90 -14.92 13.87
N GLU A 274 2.54 -16.19 13.80
CA GLU A 274 3.44 -17.24 14.27
C GLU A 274 4.56 -17.38 13.23
N TYR A 275 5.80 -17.51 13.71
CA TYR A 275 6.94 -17.71 12.82
C TYR A 275 7.50 -19.13 12.98
N ARG A 276 7.92 -19.69 11.85
CA ARG A 276 8.54 -21.01 11.83
C ARG A 276 9.94 -20.97 12.42
N ASP A 277 10.27 -22.04 13.09
CA ASP A 277 11.60 -22.39 13.55
C ASP A 277 11.93 -23.83 13.14
N ASP A 278 12.99 -24.38 13.65
CA ASP A 278 13.40 -25.76 13.37
C ASP A 278 12.38 -26.83 13.85
N THR A 279 11.37 -26.44 14.65
CA THR A 279 10.36 -27.32 15.24
C THR A 279 8.99 -27.21 14.60
N ILE A 280 8.69 -26.07 13.94
CA ILE A 280 7.40 -25.77 13.33
C ILE A 280 7.51 -25.89 11.80
N GLY A 281 6.93 -26.92 11.23
CA GLY A 281 6.86 -27.14 9.78
C GLY A 281 5.62 -26.53 9.13
N LEU A 282 5.54 -26.69 7.80
CA LEU A 282 4.32 -26.35 7.04
C LEU A 282 3.20 -27.37 7.38
N PRO A 283 1.93 -26.93 7.34
CA PRO A 283 0.78 -27.84 7.42
C PRO A 283 0.84 -28.89 6.31
N ALA A 284 0.30 -30.08 6.57
CA ALA A 284 0.27 -31.18 5.58
C ALA A 284 -0.55 -30.82 4.32
N THR A 285 -1.37 -29.78 4.36
CA THR A 285 -2.15 -29.25 3.23
C THR A 285 -1.36 -28.29 2.34
N ALA A 286 -0.12 -27.94 2.73
CA ALA A 286 0.73 -27.08 1.91
C ALA A 286 1.08 -27.74 0.59
N THR A 287 0.97 -27.00 -0.50
CA THR A 287 1.33 -27.48 -1.87
C THR A 287 2.37 -26.55 -2.48
N PRO A 288 3.34 -27.10 -3.24
CA PRO A 288 4.33 -26.26 -3.93
C PRO A 288 3.69 -25.25 -4.87
N VAL A 289 4.25 -24.05 -4.95
CA VAL A 289 3.82 -22.97 -5.85
C VAL A 289 5.02 -22.20 -6.36
N ASN A 290 4.97 -21.81 -7.66
CA ASN A 290 6.02 -21.02 -8.29
C ASN A 290 5.58 -19.59 -8.61
N ALA A 291 4.29 -19.37 -8.84
CA ALA A 291 3.77 -18.09 -9.26
C ALA A 291 2.39 -17.81 -8.64
N ILE A 292 2.17 -16.54 -8.32
CA ILE A 292 0.91 -16.01 -7.82
C ILE A 292 0.51 -14.87 -8.76
N ARG A 293 -0.76 -14.82 -9.12
CA ARG A 293 -1.36 -13.71 -9.85
C ARG A 293 -2.53 -13.16 -9.06
N ILE A 294 -2.54 -11.84 -8.87
CA ILE A 294 -3.61 -11.08 -8.22
C ILE A 294 -4.10 -10.02 -9.19
N ASP A 295 -5.40 -10.02 -9.48
CA ASP A 295 -6.03 -9.06 -10.38
C ASP A 295 -6.87 -8.07 -9.58
N TYR A 296 -6.33 -6.86 -9.36
CA TYR A 296 -7.10 -5.69 -8.97
C TYR A 296 -7.77 -5.08 -10.19
N ALA A 297 -8.80 -4.26 -10.00
CA ALA A 297 -9.61 -3.77 -11.12
C ALA A 297 -8.81 -3.02 -12.20
N SER A 298 -7.73 -2.32 -11.84
CA SER A 298 -6.91 -1.54 -12.79
C SER A 298 -5.45 -1.96 -12.85
N VAL A 299 -5.03 -2.93 -12.04
CA VAL A 299 -3.63 -3.37 -12.01
C VAL A 299 -3.53 -4.86 -11.67
N GLY A 300 -2.64 -5.54 -12.34
CA GLY A 300 -2.29 -6.92 -12.04
C GLY A 300 -0.95 -7.01 -11.32
N ILE A 301 -0.90 -7.83 -10.30
CA ILE A 301 0.29 -8.11 -9.49
C ILE A 301 0.69 -9.56 -9.72
N ASP A 302 1.95 -9.76 -10.01
CA ASP A 302 2.54 -11.09 -10.12
C ASP A 302 3.64 -11.24 -9.06
N TRP A 303 3.67 -12.40 -8.42
CA TRP A 303 4.73 -12.82 -7.52
C TRP A 303 5.32 -14.12 -8.04
N ALA A 304 6.63 -14.21 -8.09
CA ALA A 304 7.34 -15.41 -8.51
C ALA A 304 8.27 -15.88 -7.38
N TRP A 305 8.21 -17.17 -7.06
CA TRP A 305 9.11 -17.75 -6.06
C TRP A 305 10.56 -17.73 -6.57
N ASP A 306 11.44 -17.11 -5.80
CA ASP A 306 12.88 -17.11 -5.99
C ASP A 306 13.54 -17.89 -4.84
N ALA A 307 13.94 -19.11 -5.12
CA ALA A 307 14.59 -19.97 -4.13
C ALA A 307 15.98 -19.48 -3.71
N VAL A 308 16.63 -18.61 -4.49
CA VAL A 308 17.93 -18.02 -4.13
C VAL A 308 17.75 -16.86 -3.17
N ALA A 309 16.76 -16.01 -3.43
CA ALA A 309 16.37 -14.92 -2.54
C ALA A 309 15.61 -15.42 -1.29
N GLY A 310 15.04 -16.63 -1.35
CA GLY A 310 14.21 -17.18 -0.29
C GLY A 310 12.89 -16.45 -0.11
N GLY A 311 12.30 -15.94 -1.20
CA GLY A 311 11.08 -15.15 -1.16
C GLY A 311 10.39 -15.04 -2.51
N PHE A 312 9.26 -14.35 -2.53
CA PHE A 312 8.49 -14.09 -3.73
C PHE A 312 8.86 -12.71 -4.30
N ALA A 313 9.39 -12.69 -5.51
CA ALA A 313 9.76 -11.48 -6.23
C ALA A 313 8.52 -10.83 -6.89
N ARG A 314 8.31 -9.53 -6.64
CA ARG A 314 7.13 -8.80 -7.08
C ARG A 314 7.30 -8.16 -8.44
N THR A 315 6.24 -8.28 -9.26
CA THR A 315 6.07 -7.58 -10.54
C THR A 315 4.70 -6.91 -10.55
N GLN A 316 4.61 -5.67 -11.02
CA GLN A 316 3.36 -4.93 -11.15
C GLN A 316 3.17 -4.44 -12.57
N GLY A 317 2.01 -4.76 -13.17
CA GLY A 317 1.72 -4.37 -14.55
C GLY A 317 2.74 -4.90 -15.56
N GLY A 318 3.34 -6.07 -15.31
CA GLY A 318 4.35 -6.69 -16.16
C GLY A 318 5.78 -6.13 -15.99
N THR A 319 6.01 -5.21 -15.04
CA THR A 319 7.34 -4.64 -14.77
C THR A 319 7.81 -5.04 -13.36
N PRO A 320 9.07 -5.50 -13.18
CA PRO A 320 9.62 -5.76 -11.86
C PRO A 320 9.40 -4.54 -10.94
N HIS A 321 8.91 -4.80 -9.73
CA HIS A 321 8.73 -3.75 -8.74
C HIS A 321 10.04 -3.56 -7.98
N VAL A 322 10.68 -2.42 -8.20
CA VAL A 322 11.90 -2.03 -7.49
C VAL A 322 11.61 -0.83 -6.58
N ASP A 323 12.33 -0.71 -5.48
CA ASP A 323 12.35 0.50 -4.66
C ASP A 323 13.37 1.53 -5.19
N ALA A 324 13.51 2.65 -4.48
CA ALA A 324 14.40 3.74 -4.92
C ALA A 324 15.89 3.37 -4.88
N ASP A 325 16.27 2.32 -4.18
CA ASP A 325 17.63 1.78 -4.13
C ASP A 325 17.92 0.77 -5.26
N ASP A 326 17.03 0.67 -6.27
CA ASP A 326 17.07 -0.33 -7.34
C ASP A 326 16.99 -1.79 -6.84
N VAL A 327 16.50 -2.00 -5.62
CA VAL A 327 16.29 -3.33 -5.05
C VAL A 327 14.91 -3.83 -5.45
N GLN A 328 14.86 -5.00 -6.08
CA GLN A 328 13.57 -5.63 -6.36
C GLN A 328 12.87 -6.02 -5.04
N VAL A 329 11.59 -5.70 -4.94
CA VAL A 329 10.76 -6.12 -3.82
C VAL A 329 10.63 -7.64 -3.82
N VAL A 330 11.13 -8.25 -2.74
CA VAL A 330 11.06 -9.70 -2.50
C VAL A 330 10.52 -9.90 -1.09
N ALA A 331 9.34 -10.50 -0.97
CA ALA A 331 8.73 -10.80 0.31
C ALA A 331 8.96 -12.26 0.70
N ALA A 332 9.38 -12.51 1.94
CA ALA A 332 9.50 -13.87 2.46
C ALA A 332 8.13 -14.58 2.46
N ASN A 333 7.07 -13.81 2.69
CA ASN A 333 5.70 -14.31 2.68
C ASN A 333 4.78 -13.39 1.91
N VAL A 334 3.84 -13.95 1.15
CA VAL A 334 2.68 -13.25 0.58
C VAL A 334 1.43 -13.84 1.19
N VAL A 335 0.62 -13.01 1.81
CA VAL A 335 -0.63 -13.42 2.46
C VAL A 335 -1.79 -12.73 1.75
N VAL A 336 -2.75 -13.49 1.31
CA VAL A 336 -3.96 -12.98 0.65
C VAL A 336 -5.13 -13.08 1.61
N ALA A 337 -5.81 -11.97 1.85
CA ALA A 337 -7.12 -11.92 2.49
C ALA A 337 -8.17 -11.54 1.44
N GLU A 338 -9.05 -12.45 1.08
CA GLU A 338 -10.23 -12.10 0.29
C GLU A 338 -11.19 -11.29 1.18
N VAL A 339 -11.41 -10.03 0.81
CA VAL A 339 -12.22 -9.09 1.59
C VAL A 339 -13.35 -8.50 0.75
N ASN A 340 -14.50 -8.33 1.36
CA ASN A 340 -15.61 -7.64 0.71
C ASN A 340 -15.37 -6.12 0.69
N ARG A 341 -15.94 -5.46 -0.29
CA ARG A 341 -15.97 -3.99 -0.39
C ARG A 341 -17.36 -3.48 -0.05
N THR A 342 -17.40 -2.38 0.69
CA THR A 342 -18.64 -1.69 1.01
C THR A 342 -18.58 -0.24 0.54
N SER A 343 -19.72 0.33 0.15
CA SER A 343 -19.79 1.77 -0.16
C SER A 343 -19.78 2.56 1.14
N THR A 344 -18.96 3.60 1.19
CA THR A 344 -18.98 4.56 2.31
C THR A 344 -20.08 5.61 2.17
N GLY A 345 -20.81 5.63 1.04
CA GLY A 345 -21.77 6.67 0.72
C GLY A 345 -21.12 8.02 0.34
N MET A 346 -19.80 8.09 0.31
CA MET A 346 -19.01 9.30 -0.01
C MET A 346 -18.49 9.24 -1.43
N VAL A 347 -18.08 10.40 -1.94
CA VAL A 347 -17.35 10.55 -3.19
C VAL A 347 -16.00 11.23 -2.93
N ASP A 348 -15.02 10.93 -3.76
CA ASP A 348 -13.73 11.62 -3.76
C ASP A 348 -13.82 13.03 -4.35
N THR A 349 -12.68 13.72 -4.47
CA THR A 349 -12.61 15.10 -4.99
C THR A 349 -12.96 15.21 -6.47
N VAL A 350 -12.94 14.11 -7.22
CA VAL A 350 -13.29 14.04 -8.64
C VAL A 350 -14.68 13.42 -8.88
N GLY A 351 -15.39 13.07 -7.79
CA GLY A 351 -16.76 12.54 -7.83
C GLY A 351 -16.86 11.02 -7.93
N SER A 352 -15.76 10.28 -7.81
CA SER A 352 -15.77 8.82 -7.81
C SER A 352 -16.30 8.27 -6.48
N PRO A 353 -17.15 7.22 -6.49
CA PRO A 353 -17.61 6.59 -5.26
C PRO A 353 -16.43 6.05 -4.43
N VAL A 354 -16.42 6.40 -3.14
CA VAL A 354 -15.44 5.85 -2.20
C VAL A 354 -15.96 4.55 -1.64
N THR A 355 -15.14 3.52 -1.73
CA THR A 355 -15.42 2.21 -1.14
C THR A 355 -14.40 1.90 -0.05
N GLU A 356 -14.79 1.05 0.87
CA GLU A 356 -13.95 0.53 1.95
C GLU A 356 -13.81 -0.98 1.79
N GLN A 357 -12.59 -1.48 1.89
CA GLN A 357 -12.32 -2.91 2.03
C GLN A 357 -12.49 -3.28 3.50
N VAL A 358 -13.36 -4.25 3.77
CA VAL A 358 -13.76 -4.61 5.13
C VAL A 358 -12.82 -5.68 5.66
N PHE A 359 -11.78 -5.26 6.36
CA PHE A 359 -10.81 -6.17 6.98
C PHE A 359 -11.14 -6.36 8.48
N VAL A 360 -12.37 -6.80 8.75
CA VAL A 360 -12.88 -7.21 10.06
C VAL A 360 -13.87 -8.35 9.84
N GLY A 361 -13.87 -9.35 10.70
CA GLY A 361 -14.67 -10.56 10.58
C GLY A 361 -13.84 -11.75 10.19
N SER A 362 -14.24 -12.51 9.21
CA SER A 362 -13.49 -13.66 8.69
C SER A 362 -13.75 -13.85 7.20
N GLY A 363 -12.83 -14.50 6.51
CA GLY A 363 -12.95 -14.81 5.10
C GLY A 363 -11.93 -15.83 4.65
N ARG A 364 -12.04 -16.22 3.39
CA ARG A 364 -11.07 -17.08 2.73
C ARG A 364 -9.78 -16.29 2.46
N GLY A 365 -8.66 -17.00 2.48
CA GLY A 365 -7.38 -16.45 2.09
C GLY A 365 -6.38 -17.52 1.72
N TYR A 366 -5.16 -17.06 1.47
CA TYR A 366 -4.03 -17.92 1.14
C TYR A 366 -2.78 -17.40 1.84
N VAL A 367 -1.95 -18.30 2.32
CA VAL A 367 -0.60 -18.01 2.80
C VAL A 367 0.39 -18.65 1.84
N PHE A 368 1.20 -17.81 1.22
CA PHE A 368 2.33 -18.22 0.39
C PHE A 368 3.61 -17.98 1.18
N THR A 369 4.34 -19.05 1.44
CA THR A 369 5.54 -19.05 2.28
C THR A 369 6.44 -20.21 1.86
N ASP A 370 7.76 -19.99 1.78
CA ASP A 370 8.74 -21.04 1.44
C ASP A 370 8.39 -21.84 0.15
N GLY A 371 7.98 -21.13 -0.90
CA GLY A 371 7.60 -21.75 -2.17
C GLY A 371 6.37 -22.67 -2.10
N HIS A 372 5.54 -22.51 -1.09
CA HIS A 372 4.30 -23.29 -0.92
C HIS A 372 3.11 -22.36 -0.71
N VAL A 373 1.93 -22.88 -1.00
CA VAL A 373 0.65 -22.23 -0.69
C VAL A 373 -0.15 -23.10 0.29
N VAL A 374 -0.78 -22.41 1.25
CA VAL A 374 -1.76 -22.99 2.18
C VAL A 374 -3.05 -22.19 2.05
N GLU A 375 -4.18 -22.87 1.79
CA GLU A 375 -5.49 -22.24 1.90
C GLU A 375 -5.82 -21.99 3.37
N VAL A 376 -6.30 -20.77 3.69
CA VAL A 376 -6.59 -20.36 5.06
C VAL A 376 -7.94 -19.70 5.20
N VAL A 377 -8.42 -19.67 6.43
CA VAL A 377 -9.46 -18.77 6.91
C VAL A 377 -8.76 -17.67 7.72
N TRP A 378 -8.87 -16.43 7.24
CA TRP A 378 -8.45 -15.31 8.08
C TRP A 378 -9.59 -14.92 9.04
N THR A 379 -9.22 -14.51 10.26
CA THR A 379 -10.19 -14.04 11.25
C THR A 379 -9.61 -12.81 11.98
N LYS A 380 -10.38 -11.72 11.97
CA LYS A 380 -10.07 -10.47 12.67
C LYS A 380 -11.34 -9.98 13.37
N PRO A 381 -11.57 -10.36 14.64
CA PRO A 381 -12.84 -10.14 15.32
C PRO A 381 -13.22 -8.67 15.50
N SER A 382 -12.23 -7.77 15.57
CA SER A 382 -12.43 -6.32 15.70
C SER A 382 -11.35 -5.54 14.98
N LEU A 383 -11.49 -4.22 14.90
CA LEU A 383 -10.50 -3.34 14.28
C LEU A 383 -9.13 -3.44 14.97
N SER A 384 -9.09 -3.52 16.29
CA SER A 384 -7.83 -3.62 17.07
C SER A 384 -7.28 -5.04 17.22
N SER A 385 -8.03 -6.06 16.83
CA SER A 385 -7.53 -7.43 16.87
C SER A 385 -6.44 -7.63 15.82
N VAL A 386 -5.39 -8.36 16.17
CA VAL A 386 -4.46 -8.93 15.19
C VAL A 386 -5.19 -10.00 14.37
N PRO A 387 -5.08 -10.02 13.05
CA PRO A 387 -5.68 -11.08 12.25
C PRO A 387 -4.98 -12.42 12.52
N THR A 388 -5.76 -13.49 12.55
CA THR A 388 -5.25 -14.87 12.63
C THR A 388 -5.46 -15.59 11.29
N TRP A 389 -4.59 -16.53 10.98
CA TRP A 389 -4.53 -17.26 9.74
C TRP A 389 -4.48 -18.76 10.06
N THR A 390 -5.58 -19.46 9.84
CA THR A 390 -5.68 -20.89 10.16
C THR A 390 -6.09 -21.67 8.91
N THR A 391 -5.67 -22.92 8.82
CA THR A 391 -6.24 -23.85 7.86
C THR A 391 -7.75 -23.99 8.08
N PRO A 392 -8.55 -24.48 7.12
CA PRO A 392 -9.99 -24.67 7.31
C PRO A 392 -10.36 -25.58 8.50
N ASP A 393 -9.46 -26.45 8.94
CA ASP A 393 -9.62 -27.30 10.12
C ASP A 393 -9.07 -26.65 11.41
N GLY A 394 -8.67 -25.38 11.35
CA GLY A 394 -8.34 -24.55 12.52
C GLY A 394 -6.88 -24.62 12.99
N VAL A 395 -5.97 -25.18 12.19
CA VAL A 395 -4.53 -25.21 12.52
C VAL A 395 -3.89 -23.87 12.14
N PRO A 396 -3.21 -23.16 13.06
CA PRO A 396 -2.48 -21.95 12.73
C PRO A 396 -1.40 -22.20 11.68
N VAL A 397 -1.18 -21.20 10.79
CA VAL A 397 -0.16 -21.26 9.76
C VAL A 397 0.98 -20.32 10.13
N ALA A 398 2.13 -20.90 10.47
CA ALA A 398 3.33 -20.15 10.78
C ALA A 398 4.10 -19.77 9.52
N LEU A 399 4.60 -18.51 9.48
CA LEU A 399 5.31 -17.91 8.35
C LEU A 399 6.83 -18.11 8.45
N MET A 400 7.53 -17.98 7.35
CA MET A 400 8.98 -17.78 7.39
C MET A 400 9.30 -16.43 8.07
N PRO A 401 10.35 -16.37 8.92
CA PRO A 401 10.86 -15.07 9.36
C PRO A 401 11.25 -14.19 8.16
N GLY A 402 10.85 -12.93 8.19
CA GLY A 402 11.12 -11.94 7.14
C GLY A 402 9.94 -11.05 6.82
N GLN A 403 10.09 -10.21 5.78
CA GLN A 403 9.04 -9.32 5.32
C GLN A 403 7.79 -10.09 4.89
N THR A 404 6.62 -9.62 5.33
CA THR A 404 5.33 -10.17 4.90
C THR A 404 4.53 -9.12 4.11
N TRP A 405 4.06 -9.50 2.92
CA TRP A 405 3.16 -8.70 2.13
C TRP A 405 1.73 -9.23 2.24
N ILE A 406 0.78 -8.35 2.60
CA ILE A 406 -0.63 -8.70 2.78
C ILE A 406 -1.46 -8.03 1.69
N GLU A 407 -2.05 -8.84 0.84
CA GLU A 407 -2.91 -8.43 -0.25
C GLU A 407 -4.38 -8.48 0.21
N LEU A 408 -5.04 -7.32 0.33
CA LEU A 408 -6.48 -7.26 0.57
C LEU A 408 -7.20 -7.29 -0.78
N THR A 409 -7.70 -8.46 -1.16
CA THR A 409 -8.16 -8.70 -2.53
C THR A 409 -9.68 -8.87 -2.62
N PRO A 410 -10.30 -8.54 -3.77
CA PRO A 410 -11.66 -9.00 -4.03
C PRO A 410 -11.72 -10.54 -4.05
N PRO A 411 -12.82 -11.14 -3.60
CA PRO A 411 -12.98 -12.60 -3.67
C PRO A 411 -12.79 -13.13 -5.09
N GLY A 412 -11.97 -14.18 -5.24
CA GLY A 412 -11.73 -14.86 -6.51
C GLY A 412 -10.78 -14.13 -7.47
N SER A 413 -10.08 -13.09 -7.03
CA SER A 413 -9.11 -12.35 -7.87
C SER A 413 -7.69 -12.93 -7.83
N THR A 414 -7.47 -14.00 -7.06
CA THR A 414 -6.17 -14.65 -6.89
C THR A 414 -6.12 -15.98 -7.60
N SER A 415 -5.06 -16.21 -8.36
CA SER A 415 -4.72 -17.51 -8.97
C SER A 415 -3.23 -17.81 -8.75
N PHE A 416 -2.85 -19.08 -8.81
CA PHE A 416 -1.46 -19.51 -8.58
C PHE A 416 -1.17 -20.84 -9.27
N SER A 417 0.12 -21.13 -9.52
CA SER A 417 0.58 -22.32 -10.23
C SER A 417 1.95 -22.81 -9.71
#